data_31f5636fe870b0f99d51d73f65cf6ca0
#
_entry.id   31f5636fe870b0f99d51d73f65cf6ca0
#
_cell.length_a   1.000
_cell.length_b   1.000
_cell.length_c   1.000
_cell.angle_alpha   90.00
_cell.angle_beta   90.00
_cell.angle_gamma   90.00
#
_symmetry.space_group_name_H-M   'P 1'
#
loop_
_entity.id
_entity.type
_entity.pdbx_description
1 polymer ?
#
loop_
_entity_poly.entity_id
_entity_poly.type
_entity_poly.pdbx_seq_one_letter_code
_entity_poly.pdbx_strand_id
1 'polypeptide(L)'
;MSDLHALSAAELADGYRTGQLSPVAVTQAVLEHIHRWEPHLCASYLLRPEHALVQARASEARWREGNALGPLDGVPVTIKENIATQGDPVPLGTAATQLVPAPADAPPAARLREAGAVLVCKTTMPDYGMLSSGLSSFHPLSRNPWDLSKTPGGSSAGGAAAAAAGYGPLHVGTDIGGSLRLPAGWCGIFSLKPSLGRIPIDPPYTGRAAGPMTRRVADAAAMMAALSRPDARDSMSLPWQDIAWASFDQGPDRLRGLKIGLLLEAGCGLPAEPEVLAAVQAAARRFEAAGAIVEPMRPFMTQTMLDGMDHFWRMRSRVDMNALMPADKARVLPYIRAWADSATGMDGEAVFRAASQFHAVRVASVKACAVYDYVISPTAPMPAFPAELPSPTNDPLHPLEHIGFTVPYNMSEQPAASINCGYTSAGLPIGLQIAGQRFDDLGVLQVARAFELIRDVQRPWPQPPGP
;
A
#
# COMPACT_ATOMS: atom_id res chain seq x y z
N MET A 1 -3.59 -14.97 27.60
CA MET A 1 -2.33 -14.97 26.82
C MET A 1 -2.27 -13.64 26.12
N SER A 2 -1.17 -12.90 26.22
CA SER A 2 -0.99 -11.62 25.52
C SER A 2 -1.18 -11.87 24.02
N ASP A 3 -1.88 -10.95 23.32
CA ASP A 3 -2.13 -11.01 21.87
C ASP A 3 -0.83 -10.77 21.09
N LEU A 4 0.07 -11.77 21.07
CA LEU A 4 1.40 -11.68 20.46
C LEU A 4 1.34 -11.22 19.00
N HIS A 5 0.27 -11.55 18.27
CA HIS A 5 0.03 -11.12 16.89
C HIS A 5 -0.24 -9.61 16.74
N ALA A 6 -0.57 -8.91 17.83
CA ALA A 6 -0.91 -7.48 17.82
C ALA A 6 0.27 -6.57 18.21
N LEU A 7 1.41 -7.16 18.62
CA LEU A 7 2.60 -6.42 19.01
C LEU A 7 3.25 -5.73 17.79
N SER A 8 3.81 -4.54 18.00
CA SER A 8 4.62 -3.82 17.02
C SER A 8 5.98 -4.49 16.81
N ALA A 9 6.65 -4.15 15.72
CA ALA A 9 8.01 -4.63 15.47
C ALA A 9 8.99 -4.25 16.60
N ALA A 10 8.84 -3.04 17.16
CA ALA A 10 9.67 -2.58 18.27
C ALA A 10 9.42 -3.38 19.57
N GLU A 11 8.16 -3.64 19.92
CA GLU A 11 7.79 -4.47 21.08
C GLU A 11 8.32 -5.91 20.93
N LEU A 12 8.24 -6.46 19.71
CA LEU A 12 8.79 -7.78 19.39
C LEU A 12 10.32 -7.82 19.55
N ALA A 13 11.01 -6.87 18.91
CA ALA A 13 12.47 -6.79 18.98
C ALA A 13 12.98 -6.63 20.42
N ASP A 14 12.33 -5.80 21.22
CA ASP A 14 12.67 -5.63 22.64
C ASP A 14 12.42 -6.92 23.44
N GLY A 15 11.28 -7.57 23.22
CA GLY A 15 10.96 -8.86 23.83
C GLY A 15 11.96 -9.96 23.45
N TYR A 16 12.42 -10.00 22.21
CA TYR A 16 13.44 -10.95 21.77
C TYR A 16 14.82 -10.66 22.39
N ARG A 17 15.22 -9.39 22.40
CA ARG A 17 16.47 -8.93 23.01
C ARG A 17 16.55 -9.23 24.51
N THR A 18 15.44 -9.12 25.23
CA THR A 18 15.35 -9.39 26.66
C THR A 18 15.10 -10.87 26.98
N GLY A 19 14.82 -11.69 25.99
CA GLY A 19 14.45 -13.10 26.18
C GLY A 19 13.05 -13.33 26.76
N GLN A 20 12.23 -12.26 26.86
CA GLN A 20 10.83 -12.34 27.32
C GLN A 20 9.91 -12.93 26.25
N LEU A 21 10.26 -12.77 24.97
CA LEU A 21 9.54 -13.33 23.84
C LEU A 21 10.45 -14.24 23.00
N SER A 22 9.84 -15.21 22.33
CA SER A 22 10.48 -16.10 21.37
C SER A 22 9.97 -15.81 19.98
N PRO A 23 10.84 -15.62 18.96
CA PRO A 23 10.42 -15.53 17.55
C PRO A 23 9.56 -16.72 17.12
N VAL A 24 9.82 -17.91 17.66
CA VAL A 24 9.05 -19.13 17.37
C VAL A 24 7.63 -19.00 17.94
N ALA A 25 7.49 -18.62 19.21
CA ALA A 25 6.19 -18.45 19.87
C ALA A 25 5.34 -17.35 19.21
N VAL A 26 5.97 -16.23 18.84
CA VAL A 26 5.29 -15.14 18.10
C VAL A 26 4.83 -15.60 16.73
N THR A 27 5.70 -16.30 15.98
CA THR A 27 5.33 -16.82 14.64
C THR A 27 4.18 -17.81 14.74
N GLN A 28 4.17 -18.71 15.74
CA GLN A 28 3.06 -19.64 15.98
C GLN A 28 1.76 -18.89 16.27
N ALA A 29 1.78 -17.90 17.16
CA ALA A 29 0.61 -17.10 17.49
C ALA A 29 0.04 -16.36 16.28
N VAL A 30 0.93 -15.81 15.43
CA VAL A 30 0.52 -15.15 14.16
C VAL A 30 -0.11 -16.17 13.20
N LEU A 31 0.48 -17.35 13.01
CA LEU A 31 -0.05 -18.39 12.14
C LEU A 31 -1.42 -18.90 12.62
N GLU A 32 -1.60 -19.09 13.94
CA GLU A 32 -2.89 -19.46 14.54
C GLU A 32 -3.94 -18.36 14.33
N HIS A 33 -3.53 -17.10 14.44
CA HIS A 33 -4.41 -15.96 14.20
C HIS A 33 -4.81 -15.85 12.72
N ILE A 34 -3.87 -16.05 11.79
CA ILE A 34 -4.14 -16.16 10.35
C ILE A 34 -5.17 -17.25 10.07
N HIS A 35 -4.98 -18.44 10.65
CA HIS A 35 -5.90 -19.55 10.46
C HIS A 35 -7.35 -19.25 10.84
N ARG A 36 -7.57 -18.42 11.87
CA ARG A 36 -8.92 -17.99 12.27
C ARG A 36 -9.54 -16.99 11.28
N TRP A 37 -8.74 -16.14 10.64
CA TRP A 37 -9.22 -15.10 9.73
C TRP A 37 -9.37 -15.55 8.27
N GLU A 38 -8.47 -16.41 7.77
CA GLU A 38 -8.41 -16.77 6.34
C GLU A 38 -9.71 -17.30 5.74
N PRO A 39 -10.52 -18.11 6.44
CA PRO A 39 -11.82 -18.53 5.90
C PRO A 39 -12.77 -17.39 5.56
N HIS A 40 -12.56 -16.22 6.14
CA HIS A 40 -13.40 -15.03 5.98
C HIS A 40 -12.78 -13.96 5.08
N LEU A 41 -11.47 -13.82 5.09
CA LEU A 41 -10.76 -12.72 4.42
C LEU A 41 -10.18 -13.08 3.08
N CYS A 42 -9.71 -14.30 2.91
CA CYS A 42 -8.96 -14.74 1.72
C CYS A 42 -7.83 -13.76 1.37
N ALA A 43 -7.05 -13.35 2.37
CA ALA A 43 -6.01 -12.34 2.23
C ALA A 43 -4.67 -12.94 1.80
N SER A 44 -4.44 -14.25 2.06
CA SER A 44 -3.18 -14.93 1.74
C SER A 44 -3.25 -15.72 0.44
N TYR A 45 -2.13 -15.75 -0.27
CA TYR A 45 -1.91 -16.58 -1.46
C TYR A 45 -1.11 -17.84 -1.13
N LEU A 46 0.07 -17.67 -0.54
CA LEU A 46 0.94 -18.77 -0.12
C LEU A 46 1.22 -18.63 1.38
N LEU A 47 0.53 -19.41 2.17
CA LEU A 47 0.82 -19.60 3.58
C LEU A 47 1.77 -20.79 3.73
N ARG A 48 2.96 -20.58 4.34
CA ARG A 48 3.98 -21.63 4.51
C ARG A 48 4.43 -21.73 5.97
N PRO A 49 3.62 -22.31 6.85
CA PRO A 49 3.89 -22.36 8.30
C PRO A 49 5.25 -22.97 8.64
N GLU A 50 5.60 -24.07 8.00
CA GLU A 50 6.86 -24.76 8.26
C GLU A 50 8.08 -23.93 7.91
N HIS A 51 8.06 -23.24 6.74
CA HIS A 51 9.13 -22.33 6.33
C HIS A 51 9.26 -21.13 7.28
N ALA A 52 8.13 -20.54 7.70
CA ALA A 52 8.11 -19.46 8.66
C ALA A 52 8.73 -19.89 10.00
N LEU A 53 8.38 -21.08 10.48
CA LEU A 53 8.93 -21.64 11.73
C LEU A 53 10.41 -21.98 11.61
N VAL A 54 10.92 -22.40 10.44
CA VAL A 54 12.37 -22.56 10.23
C VAL A 54 13.10 -21.23 10.35
N GLN A 55 12.59 -20.17 9.71
CA GLN A 55 13.15 -18.82 9.81
C GLN A 55 13.09 -18.28 11.25
N ALA A 56 11.98 -18.51 11.94
CA ALA A 56 11.81 -18.10 13.35
C ALA A 56 12.80 -18.81 14.28
N ARG A 57 13.03 -20.11 14.11
CA ARG A 57 14.06 -20.85 14.89
C ARG A 57 15.48 -20.32 14.63
N ALA A 58 15.80 -20.01 13.38
CA ALA A 58 17.08 -19.41 13.04
C ALA A 58 17.29 -18.03 13.70
N SER A 59 16.23 -17.21 13.70
CA SER A 59 16.25 -15.91 14.41
C SER A 59 16.38 -16.10 15.93
N GLU A 60 15.62 -17.00 16.51
CA GLU A 60 15.71 -17.28 17.95
C GLU A 60 17.13 -17.68 18.38
N ALA A 61 17.82 -18.50 17.57
CA ALA A 61 19.23 -18.86 17.81
C ALA A 61 20.12 -17.61 17.78
N ARG A 62 19.99 -16.75 16.76
CA ARG A 62 20.77 -15.50 16.68
C ARG A 62 20.55 -14.58 17.87
N TRP A 63 19.33 -14.40 18.31
CA TRP A 63 19.03 -13.58 19.50
C TRP A 63 19.67 -14.15 20.77
N ARG A 64 19.63 -15.47 20.97
CA ARG A 64 20.26 -16.14 22.11
C ARG A 64 21.77 -16.02 22.11
N GLU A 65 22.40 -15.99 20.94
CA GLU A 65 23.85 -15.88 20.75
C GLU A 65 24.34 -14.42 20.71
N GLY A 66 23.43 -13.42 20.78
CA GLY A 66 23.77 -12.01 20.64
C GLY A 66 24.14 -11.56 19.21
N ASN A 67 23.80 -12.37 18.22
CA ASN A 67 24.13 -12.20 16.80
C ASN A 67 22.92 -11.77 15.96
N ALA A 68 21.91 -11.08 16.55
CA ALA A 68 20.75 -10.61 15.83
C ALA A 68 21.11 -9.69 14.66
N LEU A 69 20.39 -9.83 13.53
CA LEU A 69 20.64 -9.08 12.29
C LEU A 69 20.10 -7.63 12.34
N GLY A 70 19.34 -7.30 13.36
CA GLY A 70 18.78 -5.96 13.55
C GLY A 70 17.36 -5.99 14.11
N PRO A 71 16.66 -4.85 14.13
CA PRO A 71 15.36 -4.72 14.78
C PRO A 71 14.22 -5.48 14.08
N LEU A 72 14.41 -5.96 12.87
CA LEU A 72 13.42 -6.77 12.15
C LEU A 72 13.70 -8.28 12.22
N ASP A 73 14.79 -8.71 12.88
CA ASP A 73 15.14 -10.13 12.98
C ASP A 73 14.10 -10.89 13.81
N GLY A 74 13.44 -11.86 13.16
CA GLY A 74 12.36 -12.65 13.75
C GLY A 74 10.98 -12.01 13.69
N VAL A 75 10.84 -10.79 13.17
CA VAL A 75 9.54 -10.12 13.07
C VAL A 75 8.74 -10.68 11.89
N PRO A 76 7.48 -11.10 12.12
CA PRO A 76 6.61 -11.61 11.04
C PRO A 76 6.32 -10.54 9.98
N VAL A 77 6.42 -10.93 8.70
CA VAL A 77 6.14 -10.07 7.54
C VAL A 77 5.33 -10.80 6.48
N THR A 78 4.43 -10.07 5.79
CA THR A 78 3.77 -10.54 4.57
C THR A 78 4.23 -9.73 3.37
N ILE A 79 4.25 -10.36 2.19
CA ILE A 79 4.72 -9.73 0.95
C ILE A 79 3.66 -9.93 -0.14
N LYS A 80 3.26 -8.84 -0.82
CA LYS A 80 2.35 -8.91 -1.96
C LYS A 80 2.89 -9.85 -3.03
N GLU A 81 2.04 -10.67 -3.62
CA GLU A 81 2.45 -11.75 -4.52
C GLU A 81 3.26 -11.30 -5.74
N ASN A 82 3.03 -10.07 -6.26
CA ASN A 82 3.78 -9.55 -7.41
C ASN A 82 5.23 -9.14 -7.09
N ILE A 83 5.62 -9.17 -5.83
CA ILE A 83 7.02 -9.06 -5.40
C ILE A 83 7.56 -10.48 -5.35
N ALA A 84 8.40 -10.86 -6.31
CA ALA A 84 8.93 -12.20 -6.41
C ALA A 84 9.67 -12.62 -5.13
N THR A 85 9.42 -13.85 -4.69
CA THR A 85 10.16 -14.56 -3.65
C THR A 85 10.72 -15.83 -4.26
N GLN A 86 12.00 -16.10 -4.05
CA GLN A 86 12.68 -17.24 -4.66
C GLN A 86 11.95 -18.55 -4.37
N GLY A 87 11.68 -19.31 -5.42
CA GLY A 87 10.99 -20.60 -5.37
C GLY A 87 9.47 -20.52 -5.35
N ASP A 88 8.88 -19.32 -5.27
CA ASP A 88 7.43 -19.10 -5.29
C ASP A 88 6.98 -18.61 -6.66
N PRO A 89 5.85 -19.09 -7.21
CA PRO A 89 5.29 -18.55 -8.45
C PRO A 89 4.63 -17.17 -8.20
N VAL A 90 4.58 -16.38 -9.27
CA VAL A 90 4.01 -15.01 -9.28
C VAL A 90 2.83 -14.99 -10.26
N PRO A 91 1.59 -15.30 -9.81
CA PRO A 91 0.41 -15.38 -10.66
C PRO A 91 -0.08 -14.02 -11.18
N LEU A 92 0.36 -12.89 -10.62
CA LEU A 92 -0.10 -11.53 -10.95
C LEU A 92 -1.63 -11.36 -10.79
N GLY A 93 -2.23 -12.06 -9.83
CA GLY A 93 -3.66 -12.04 -9.56
C GLY A 93 -4.53 -12.69 -10.65
N THR A 94 -3.93 -13.25 -11.70
CA THR A 94 -4.69 -13.74 -12.84
C THR A 94 -4.50 -15.25 -13.10
N ALA A 95 -5.62 -15.91 -13.42
CA ALA A 95 -5.61 -17.30 -13.83
C ALA A 95 -4.96 -17.53 -15.21
N ALA A 96 -4.63 -16.46 -15.94
CA ALA A 96 -3.97 -16.54 -17.24
C ALA A 96 -2.45 -16.77 -17.16
N THR A 97 -1.84 -16.54 -16.00
CA THR A 97 -0.39 -16.66 -15.82
C THR A 97 0.02 -18.12 -15.62
N GLN A 98 1.11 -18.53 -16.27
CA GLN A 98 1.76 -19.80 -15.97
C GLN A 98 2.51 -19.72 -14.64
N LEU A 99 2.30 -20.71 -13.77
CA LEU A 99 2.87 -20.74 -12.44
C LEU A 99 4.30 -21.29 -12.47
N VAL A 100 5.26 -20.42 -12.76
CA VAL A 100 6.68 -20.77 -12.76
C VAL A 100 7.33 -20.20 -11.48
N PRO A 101 8.07 -21.02 -10.70
CA PRO A 101 8.79 -20.55 -9.52
C PRO A 101 9.78 -19.43 -9.89
N ALA A 102 9.78 -18.35 -9.13
CA ALA A 102 10.70 -17.25 -9.32
C ALA A 102 12.16 -17.71 -9.07
N PRO A 103 13.11 -17.33 -9.93
CA PRO A 103 14.51 -17.77 -9.80
C PRO A 103 15.24 -17.07 -8.63
N ALA A 104 14.77 -15.91 -8.21
CA ALA A 104 15.37 -15.09 -7.16
C ALA A 104 14.33 -14.24 -6.44
N ASP A 105 14.71 -13.72 -5.24
CA ASP A 105 13.93 -12.68 -4.55
C ASP A 105 14.03 -11.35 -5.32
N ALA A 106 12.92 -10.64 -5.47
CA ALA A 106 12.93 -9.22 -5.85
C ALA A 106 13.55 -8.37 -4.72
N PRO A 107 14.05 -7.14 -5.01
CA PRO A 107 14.74 -6.33 -4.02
C PRO A 107 14.03 -6.19 -2.67
N PRO A 108 12.71 -5.91 -2.57
CA PRO A 108 12.07 -5.79 -1.27
C PRO A 108 12.10 -7.11 -0.47
N ALA A 109 11.91 -8.25 -1.13
CA ALA A 109 11.96 -9.57 -0.49
C ALA A 109 13.37 -9.89 0.00
N ALA A 110 14.39 -9.63 -0.83
CA ALA A 110 15.80 -9.82 -0.48
C ALA A 110 16.17 -8.99 0.75
N ARG A 111 15.80 -7.69 0.80
CA ARG A 111 16.09 -6.82 1.96
C ARG A 111 15.48 -7.31 3.25
N LEU A 112 14.23 -7.81 3.22
CA LEU A 112 13.56 -8.34 4.40
C LEU A 112 14.21 -9.65 4.89
N ARG A 113 14.63 -10.53 3.98
CA ARG A 113 15.38 -11.75 4.35
C ARG A 113 16.75 -11.40 4.96
N GLU A 114 17.48 -10.45 4.36
CA GLU A 114 18.75 -9.95 4.91
C GLU A 114 18.59 -9.33 6.30
N ALA A 115 17.45 -8.70 6.57
CA ALA A 115 17.10 -8.19 7.89
C ALA A 115 16.62 -9.26 8.88
N GLY A 116 16.50 -10.51 8.45
CA GLY A 116 16.04 -11.64 9.28
C GLY A 116 14.55 -11.71 9.54
N ALA A 117 13.73 -10.93 8.85
CA ALA A 117 12.29 -10.96 9.00
C ALA A 117 11.70 -12.33 8.61
N VAL A 118 10.66 -12.78 9.30
CA VAL A 118 10.01 -14.07 9.07
C VAL A 118 8.87 -13.90 8.06
N LEU A 119 9.06 -14.40 6.83
CA LEU A 119 8.01 -14.39 5.82
C LEU A 119 6.93 -15.43 6.13
N VAL A 120 5.75 -14.96 6.57
CA VAL A 120 4.63 -15.86 6.97
C VAL A 120 3.74 -16.22 5.80
N CYS A 121 3.45 -15.28 4.88
CA CYS A 121 2.70 -15.56 3.66
C CYS A 121 2.93 -14.52 2.57
N LYS A 122 2.56 -14.88 1.33
CA LYS A 122 2.33 -13.91 0.26
C LYS A 122 0.86 -13.50 0.27
N THR A 123 0.55 -12.25 -0.08
CA THR A 123 -0.80 -11.70 -0.03
C THR A 123 -1.39 -11.48 -1.42
N THR A 124 -2.71 -11.58 -1.50
CA THR A 124 -3.49 -11.54 -2.74
C THR A 124 -3.50 -10.16 -3.40
N MET A 125 -3.77 -10.15 -4.69
CA MET A 125 -4.02 -8.96 -5.51
C MET A 125 -4.99 -9.29 -6.66
N PRO A 126 -5.66 -8.29 -7.27
CA PRO A 126 -6.47 -8.48 -8.48
C PRO A 126 -5.61 -8.71 -9.73
N ASP A 127 -6.26 -9.16 -10.82
CA ASP A 127 -5.63 -9.39 -12.13
C ASP A 127 -4.72 -8.23 -12.54
N TYR A 128 -3.44 -8.53 -12.76
CA TYR A 128 -2.37 -7.61 -13.14
C TYR A 128 -2.22 -6.36 -12.24
N GLY A 129 -2.87 -6.35 -11.09
CA GLY A 129 -2.91 -5.18 -10.20
C GLY A 129 -3.72 -4.00 -10.75
N MET A 130 -4.65 -4.25 -11.66
CA MET A 130 -5.38 -3.20 -12.38
C MET A 130 -6.68 -2.74 -11.70
N LEU A 131 -7.07 -3.37 -10.60
CA LEU A 131 -8.27 -3.00 -9.85
C LEU A 131 -7.91 -2.46 -8.46
N SER A 132 -8.78 -1.62 -7.93
CA SER A 132 -8.71 -1.18 -6.53
C SER A 132 -9.65 -2.02 -5.65
N SER A 133 -9.70 -3.32 -5.89
CA SER A 133 -10.52 -4.30 -5.17
C SER A 133 -9.78 -5.60 -4.91
N GLY A 134 -10.40 -6.49 -4.13
CA GLY A 134 -9.91 -7.85 -3.87
C GLY A 134 -10.37 -8.88 -4.90
N LEU A 135 -11.02 -8.46 -5.98
CA LEU A 135 -11.56 -9.35 -7.01
C LEU A 135 -10.45 -9.83 -7.95
N SER A 136 -10.34 -11.15 -8.14
CA SER A 136 -9.29 -11.79 -8.93
C SER A 136 -9.86 -13.01 -9.68
N SER A 137 -9.32 -13.30 -10.87
CA SER A 137 -9.62 -14.56 -11.57
C SER A 137 -8.86 -15.76 -11.00
N PHE A 138 -7.79 -15.51 -10.23
CA PHE A 138 -6.94 -16.55 -9.66
C PHE A 138 -7.19 -16.79 -8.17
N HIS A 139 -7.29 -15.73 -7.37
CA HIS A 139 -7.52 -15.83 -5.93
C HIS A 139 -9.01 -15.84 -5.59
N PRO A 140 -9.40 -16.48 -4.47
CA PRO A 140 -10.69 -16.20 -3.85
C PRO A 140 -10.85 -14.70 -3.56
N LEU A 141 -12.10 -14.24 -3.50
CA LEU A 141 -12.43 -12.83 -3.26
C LEU A 141 -11.94 -12.36 -1.88
N SER A 142 -10.99 -11.44 -1.87
CA SER A 142 -10.50 -10.84 -0.63
C SER A 142 -11.49 -9.82 -0.05
N ARG A 143 -11.68 -9.84 1.26
CA ARG A 143 -12.69 -9.06 1.99
C ARG A 143 -12.07 -8.15 3.05
N ASN A 144 -12.82 -7.10 3.42
CA ASN A 144 -12.39 -6.12 4.40
C ASN A 144 -12.70 -6.61 5.83
N PRO A 145 -11.72 -6.63 6.75
CA PRO A 145 -11.97 -7.10 8.13
C PRO A 145 -12.95 -6.21 8.93
N TRP A 146 -13.15 -4.94 8.54
CA TRP A 146 -14.13 -4.06 9.19
C TRP A 146 -15.58 -4.40 8.81
N ASP A 147 -15.79 -4.89 7.59
CA ASP A 147 -17.07 -5.34 7.06
C ASP A 147 -16.82 -6.32 5.91
N LEU A 148 -17.12 -7.59 6.13
CA LEU A 148 -16.87 -8.66 5.15
C LEU A 148 -17.68 -8.52 3.85
N SER A 149 -18.69 -7.66 3.79
CA SER A 149 -19.38 -7.32 2.56
C SER A 149 -18.64 -6.29 1.69
N LYS A 150 -17.56 -5.71 2.21
CA LYS A 150 -16.79 -4.65 1.57
C LYS A 150 -15.44 -5.13 1.06
N THR A 151 -14.95 -4.41 0.04
CA THR A 151 -13.60 -4.62 -0.48
C THR A 151 -12.54 -4.15 0.54
N PRO A 152 -11.39 -4.82 0.66
CA PRO A 152 -10.24 -4.29 1.37
C PRO A 152 -9.52 -3.21 0.56
N GLY A 153 -9.99 -2.95 -0.67
CA GLY A 153 -9.29 -2.15 -1.64
C GLY A 153 -8.29 -2.95 -2.45
N GLY A 154 -7.46 -2.26 -3.19
CA GLY A 154 -6.45 -2.86 -4.09
C GLY A 154 -5.54 -1.81 -4.73
N SER A 155 -4.53 -2.30 -5.44
CA SER A 155 -4.28 -3.70 -5.75
C SER A 155 -3.51 -4.47 -4.65
N SER A 156 -3.09 -3.85 -3.54
CA SER A 156 -2.49 -4.58 -2.39
C SER A 156 -3.59 -5.07 -1.44
N ALA A 157 -4.59 -5.77 -1.97
CA ALA A 157 -5.81 -6.15 -1.28
C ALA A 157 -5.57 -7.02 -0.05
N GLY A 158 -4.91 -8.16 -0.25
CA GLY A 158 -4.58 -9.07 0.85
C GLY A 158 -3.64 -8.44 1.88
N GLY A 159 -2.70 -7.56 1.44
CA GLY A 159 -1.78 -6.86 2.35
C GLY A 159 -2.50 -5.92 3.31
N ALA A 160 -3.50 -5.17 2.84
CA ALA A 160 -4.30 -4.28 3.69
C ALA A 160 -5.22 -5.07 4.63
N ALA A 161 -5.91 -6.09 4.11
CA ALA A 161 -6.74 -6.98 4.94
C ALA A 161 -5.90 -7.65 6.04
N ALA A 162 -4.74 -8.21 5.68
CA ALA A 162 -3.80 -8.85 6.60
C ALA A 162 -3.31 -7.88 7.70
N ALA A 163 -2.94 -6.65 7.33
CA ALA A 163 -2.51 -5.63 8.29
C ALA A 163 -3.64 -5.27 9.26
N ALA A 164 -4.83 -5.00 8.76
CA ALA A 164 -5.97 -4.65 9.61
C ALA A 164 -6.44 -5.83 10.47
N ALA A 165 -6.32 -7.05 9.98
CA ALA A 165 -6.62 -8.27 10.72
C ALA A 165 -5.54 -8.68 11.72
N GLY A 166 -4.28 -8.19 11.59
CA GLY A 166 -3.18 -8.53 12.51
C GLY A 166 -2.40 -9.78 12.15
N TYR A 167 -2.05 -9.96 10.88
CA TYR A 167 -1.14 -11.04 10.42
C TYR A 167 0.33 -10.67 10.69
N GLY A 168 0.61 -10.16 11.90
CA GLY A 168 1.86 -9.56 12.29
C GLY A 168 1.93 -8.05 11.98
N PRO A 169 3.05 -7.37 12.32
CA PRO A 169 3.13 -5.92 12.21
C PRO A 169 3.53 -5.39 10.83
N LEU A 170 4.16 -6.23 9.98
CA LEU A 170 4.83 -5.77 8.77
C LEU A 170 4.22 -6.37 7.49
N HIS A 171 3.91 -5.49 6.52
CA HIS A 171 3.38 -5.90 5.22
C HIS A 171 3.98 -5.03 4.12
N VAL A 172 4.31 -5.64 2.97
CA VAL A 172 4.84 -4.92 1.80
C VAL A 172 3.90 -5.07 0.62
N GLY A 173 3.53 -3.94 0.02
CA GLY A 173 2.75 -3.88 -1.20
C GLY A 173 3.41 -3.04 -2.30
N THR A 174 2.66 -2.74 -3.36
CA THR A 174 3.08 -1.89 -4.48
C THR A 174 2.00 -0.89 -4.83
N ASP A 175 2.38 0.27 -5.40
CA ASP A 175 1.48 1.39 -5.72
C ASP A 175 1.90 2.06 -7.02
N ILE A 176 0.97 2.18 -7.98
CA ILE A 176 1.16 2.94 -9.23
C ILE A 176 0.06 3.98 -9.46
N GLY A 177 -1.06 3.87 -8.76
CA GLY A 177 -2.18 4.79 -8.85
C GLY A 177 -2.91 4.97 -7.51
N GLY A 178 -2.34 4.40 -6.43
CA GLY A 178 -2.94 4.41 -5.09
C GLY A 178 -2.96 3.04 -4.41
N SER A 179 -2.36 2.02 -5.00
CA SER A 179 -2.52 0.61 -4.57
C SER A 179 -1.88 0.24 -3.22
N LEU A 180 -1.18 1.13 -2.54
CA LEU A 180 -0.84 1.07 -1.11
C LEU A 180 -1.84 1.89 -0.30
N ARG A 181 -2.09 3.12 -0.75
CA ARG A 181 -2.80 4.17 -0.03
C ARG A 181 -4.31 3.95 0.01
N LEU A 182 -4.93 3.61 -1.14
CA LEU A 182 -6.37 3.33 -1.22
C LEU A 182 -6.78 2.18 -0.28
N PRO A 183 -6.16 0.98 -0.36
CA PRO A 183 -6.49 -0.09 0.56
C PRO A 183 -6.14 0.25 2.02
N ALA A 184 -5.09 1.03 2.27
CA ALA A 184 -4.80 1.51 3.63
C ALA A 184 -5.91 2.42 4.18
N GLY A 185 -6.42 3.35 3.36
CA GLY A 185 -7.54 4.22 3.74
C GLY A 185 -8.81 3.43 4.05
N TRP A 186 -9.15 2.43 3.22
CA TRP A 186 -10.36 1.62 3.39
C TRP A 186 -10.26 0.54 4.49
N CYS A 187 -9.02 0.12 4.85
CA CYS A 187 -8.79 -0.80 5.96
C CYS A 187 -8.34 -0.11 7.26
N GLY A 188 -8.22 1.22 7.26
CA GLY A 188 -7.88 2.00 8.46
C GLY A 188 -6.44 1.84 8.94
N ILE A 189 -5.53 1.31 8.12
CA ILE A 189 -4.12 1.14 8.43
C ILE A 189 -3.28 2.33 7.95
N PHE A 190 -2.00 2.32 8.28
CA PHE A 190 -0.99 3.21 7.71
C PHE A 190 -0.33 2.58 6.48
N SER A 191 -0.03 3.38 5.46
CA SER A 191 0.87 3.00 4.37
C SER A 191 1.70 4.20 3.91
N LEU A 192 2.90 3.92 3.43
CA LEU A 192 3.73 4.90 2.72
C LEU A 192 3.99 4.42 1.30
N LYS A 193 3.60 5.23 0.32
CA LYS A 193 4.17 5.19 -1.03
C LYS A 193 5.40 6.10 -1.02
N PRO A 194 6.61 5.57 -0.95
CA PRO A 194 7.81 6.41 -0.91
C PRO A 194 8.07 7.10 -2.25
N SER A 195 9.05 7.97 -2.29
CA SER A 195 9.61 8.53 -3.52
C SER A 195 9.97 7.42 -4.51
N LEU A 196 9.74 7.66 -5.79
CA LEU A 196 10.07 6.67 -6.83
C LEU A 196 11.56 6.29 -6.73
N GLY A 197 11.85 4.99 -6.71
CA GLY A 197 13.20 4.45 -6.59
C GLY A 197 13.78 4.43 -5.17
N ARG A 198 13.06 4.93 -4.15
CA ARG A 198 13.49 4.85 -2.74
C ARG A 198 13.54 3.40 -2.24
N ILE A 199 12.56 2.61 -2.60
CA ILE A 199 12.55 1.16 -2.44
C ILE A 199 12.68 0.57 -3.84
N PRO A 200 13.82 -0.05 -4.19
CA PRO A 200 13.99 -0.66 -5.50
C PRO A 200 12.99 -1.79 -5.74
N ILE A 201 12.57 -1.94 -7.00
CA ILE A 201 11.64 -2.98 -7.46
C ILE A 201 12.18 -3.71 -8.69
N ASP A 202 11.71 -4.93 -8.91
CA ASP A 202 12.04 -5.71 -10.09
C ASP A 202 10.77 -6.46 -10.58
N PRO A 203 10.36 -6.28 -11.85
CA PRO A 203 10.89 -5.33 -12.83
C PRO A 203 10.51 -3.87 -12.50
N PRO A 204 11.38 -2.89 -12.85
CA PRO A 204 11.08 -1.48 -12.67
C PRO A 204 9.95 -1.03 -13.61
N TYR A 205 9.15 -0.05 -13.16
CA TYR A 205 8.09 0.54 -13.96
C TYR A 205 7.80 1.98 -13.53
N THR A 206 7.65 2.91 -14.50
CA THR A 206 7.39 4.33 -14.24
C THR A 206 6.20 4.55 -13.31
N GLY A 207 6.42 5.30 -12.23
CA GLY A 207 5.41 5.63 -11.23
C GLY A 207 5.09 4.50 -10.24
N ARG A 208 5.59 3.26 -10.43
CA ARG A 208 5.37 2.17 -9.50
C ARG A 208 6.40 2.18 -8.38
N ALA A 209 5.93 2.21 -7.14
CA ALA A 209 6.74 2.09 -5.94
C ALA A 209 6.31 0.87 -5.11
N ALA A 210 7.24 0.25 -4.40
CA ALA A 210 6.93 -0.63 -3.28
C ALA A 210 6.89 0.20 -1.99
N GLY A 211 6.16 -0.28 -0.98
CA GLY A 211 6.10 0.43 0.29
C GLY A 211 5.49 -0.38 1.44
N PRO A 212 5.72 0.08 2.69
CA PRO A 212 5.16 -0.52 3.88
C PRO A 212 3.66 -0.26 4.02
N MET A 213 2.98 -1.26 4.59
CA MET A 213 1.61 -1.22 5.07
C MET A 213 1.61 -1.75 6.50
N THR A 214 1.15 -0.98 7.47
CA THR A 214 1.31 -1.31 8.88
C THR A 214 0.15 -0.73 9.71
N ARG A 215 -0.03 -1.19 10.93
CA ARG A 215 -0.99 -0.57 11.87
C ARG A 215 -0.47 0.73 12.48
N ARG A 216 0.87 0.90 12.56
CA ARG A 216 1.56 2.03 13.22
C ARG A 216 2.59 2.65 12.30
N VAL A 217 2.76 3.96 12.38
CA VAL A 217 3.81 4.69 11.60
C VAL A 217 5.21 4.20 11.97
N ALA A 218 5.44 3.84 13.24
CA ALA A 218 6.72 3.33 13.73
C ALA A 218 7.18 2.05 13.00
N ASP A 219 6.27 1.12 12.76
CA ASP A 219 6.56 -0.13 12.05
C ASP A 219 6.95 0.15 10.59
N ALA A 220 6.30 1.12 9.94
CA ALA A 220 6.67 1.54 8.60
C ALA A 220 8.05 2.20 8.54
N ALA A 221 8.40 3.03 9.53
CA ALA A 221 9.74 3.63 9.64
C ALA A 221 10.83 2.56 9.81
N ALA A 222 10.58 1.54 10.63
CA ALA A 222 11.49 0.41 10.78
C ALA A 222 11.67 -0.38 9.47
N MET A 223 10.57 -0.58 8.71
CA MET A 223 10.64 -1.21 7.38
C MET A 223 11.43 -0.36 6.38
N MET A 224 11.26 0.97 6.38
CA MET A 224 11.99 1.87 5.48
C MET A 224 13.50 1.79 5.69
N ALA A 225 13.97 1.62 6.92
CA ALA A 225 15.39 1.44 7.22
C ALA A 225 15.99 0.20 6.53
N ALA A 226 15.22 -0.87 6.41
CA ALA A 226 15.67 -2.09 5.72
C ALA A 226 15.48 -1.99 4.20
N LEU A 227 14.35 -1.48 3.73
CA LEU A 227 13.92 -1.56 2.34
C LEU A 227 14.56 -0.51 1.42
N SER A 228 14.99 0.65 1.96
CA SER A 228 15.46 1.81 1.17
C SER A 228 16.93 1.71 0.71
N ARG A 229 17.52 0.51 0.71
CA ARG A 229 18.87 0.29 0.22
C ARG A 229 18.89 0.16 -1.30
N PRO A 230 19.83 0.82 -2.02
CA PRO A 230 19.93 0.73 -3.48
C PRO A 230 20.08 -0.70 -3.98
N ASP A 231 19.55 -0.94 -5.19
CA ASP A 231 19.68 -2.22 -5.89
C ASP A 231 19.78 -1.99 -7.39
N ALA A 232 20.82 -2.53 -8.03
CA ALA A 232 21.12 -2.32 -9.44
C ALA A 232 20.10 -2.98 -10.40
N ARG A 233 19.23 -3.86 -9.92
CA ARG A 233 18.16 -4.45 -10.71
C ARG A 233 17.07 -3.45 -11.06
N ASP A 234 16.95 -2.39 -10.26
CA ASP A 234 16.03 -1.28 -10.56
C ASP A 234 16.79 -0.10 -11.17
N SER A 235 16.57 0.15 -12.45
CA SER A 235 17.17 1.28 -13.16
C SER A 235 16.76 2.66 -12.62
N MET A 236 15.70 2.72 -11.78
CA MET A 236 15.22 3.94 -11.12
C MET A 236 15.66 3.99 -9.65
N SER A 237 16.43 3.01 -9.16
CA SER A 237 16.92 2.99 -7.79
C SER A 237 17.68 4.29 -7.46
N LEU A 238 17.26 4.95 -6.38
CA LEU A 238 17.96 6.15 -5.92
C LEU A 238 19.33 5.77 -5.37
N PRO A 239 20.33 6.66 -5.49
CA PRO A 239 21.62 6.49 -4.82
C PRO A 239 21.45 6.31 -3.31
N TRP A 240 22.44 5.67 -2.68
CA TRP A 240 22.47 5.58 -1.22
C TRP A 240 22.40 6.96 -0.58
N GLN A 241 21.55 7.08 0.42
CA GLN A 241 21.45 8.26 1.28
C GLN A 241 21.39 7.77 2.73
N ASP A 242 22.18 8.39 3.59
CA ASP A 242 22.11 8.15 5.02
C ASP A 242 20.91 8.91 5.61
N ILE A 243 19.78 8.24 5.64
CA ILE A 243 18.52 8.79 6.18
C ILE A 243 18.34 8.23 7.59
N ALA A 244 18.23 9.12 8.56
CA ALA A 244 18.03 8.77 9.97
C ALA A 244 16.58 8.31 10.23
N TRP A 245 16.17 7.16 9.67
CA TRP A 245 14.81 6.65 9.79
C TRP A 245 14.31 6.54 11.23
N ALA A 246 15.21 6.32 12.20
CA ALA A 246 14.90 6.29 13.63
C ALA A 246 14.39 7.63 14.18
N SER A 247 14.65 8.75 13.47
CA SER A 247 14.17 10.09 13.86
C SER A 247 12.77 10.42 13.34
N PHE A 248 11.98 9.41 13.00
CA PHE A 248 10.60 9.59 12.52
C PHE A 248 9.65 10.17 13.58
N ASP A 249 9.91 9.96 14.87
CA ASP A 249 9.07 10.46 15.97
C ASP A 249 9.65 11.76 16.53
N GLN A 250 9.10 12.88 16.08
CA GLN A 250 9.43 14.23 16.54
C GLN A 250 8.31 14.81 17.43
N GLY A 251 7.32 14.01 17.78
CA GLY A 251 6.15 14.43 18.51
C GLY A 251 5.27 15.44 17.74
N PRO A 252 4.18 15.93 18.37
CA PRO A 252 3.24 16.87 17.75
C PRO A 252 3.88 18.24 17.39
N ASP A 253 4.93 18.67 18.08
CA ASP A 253 5.63 19.93 17.81
C ASP A 253 6.23 19.98 16.38
N ARG A 254 6.43 18.84 15.73
CA ARG A 254 6.83 18.75 14.32
C ARG A 254 5.89 19.51 13.38
N LEU A 255 4.63 19.69 13.78
CA LEU A 255 3.61 20.35 12.95
C LEU A 255 3.66 21.87 13.04
N ARG A 256 4.30 22.44 14.07
CA ARG A 256 4.31 23.89 14.32
C ARG A 256 4.95 24.66 13.17
N GLY A 257 4.20 25.61 12.63
CA GLY A 257 4.65 26.50 11.56
C GLY A 257 4.71 25.87 10.17
N LEU A 258 4.40 24.57 10.01
CA LEU A 258 4.32 23.94 8.69
C LEU A 258 3.20 24.57 7.87
N LYS A 259 3.50 24.86 6.62
CA LYS A 259 2.52 25.30 5.63
C LYS A 259 1.93 24.10 4.91
N ILE A 260 0.65 23.81 5.14
CA ILE A 260 -0.05 22.63 4.65
C ILE A 260 -1.15 23.04 3.67
N GLY A 261 -1.10 22.50 2.44
CA GLY A 261 -2.17 22.64 1.47
C GLY A 261 -3.30 21.63 1.74
N LEU A 262 -4.54 22.10 1.86
CA LEU A 262 -5.74 21.26 2.02
C LEU A 262 -6.45 21.10 0.67
N LEU A 263 -6.28 19.92 0.04
CA LEU A 263 -6.89 19.58 -1.25
C LEU A 263 -8.15 18.75 -1.02
N LEU A 264 -9.34 19.37 -1.13
CA LEU A 264 -10.63 18.69 -0.95
C LEU A 264 -11.27 18.23 -2.25
N GLU A 265 -10.81 18.73 -3.39
CA GLU A 265 -11.27 18.36 -4.72
C GLU A 265 -10.09 17.90 -5.57
N ALA A 266 -10.18 16.74 -6.20
CA ALA A 266 -9.11 16.25 -7.07
C ALA A 266 -9.04 17.01 -8.40
N GLY A 267 -10.15 17.56 -8.89
CA GLY A 267 -10.28 18.20 -10.19
C GLY A 267 -10.60 17.23 -11.34
N CYS A 268 -10.74 15.95 -11.02
CA CYS A 268 -11.13 14.89 -11.95
C CYS A 268 -11.75 13.71 -11.17
N GLY A 269 -12.43 12.83 -11.90
CA GLY A 269 -13.03 11.63 -11.36
C GLY A 269 -14.20 11.89 -10.43
N LEU A 270 -14.46 10.95 -9.53
CA LEU A 270 -15.57 11.02 -8.59
C LEU A 270 -15.35 12.12 -7.53
N PRO A 271 -16.41 12.90 -7.22
CA PRO A 271 -16.34 13.86 -6.11
C PRO A 271 -16.26 13.14 -4.77
N ALA A 272 -15.62 13.79 -3.81
CA ALA A 272 -15.52 13.22 -2.47
C ALA A 272 -16.87 13.29 -1.74
N GLU A 273 -17.24 12.18 -1.09
CA GLU A 273 -18.47 12.06 -0.33
C GLU A 273 -18.46 12.94 0.93
N PRO A 274 -19.64 13.43 1.40
CA PRO A 274 -19.72 14.36 2.53
C PRO A 274 -19.06 13.86 3.81
N GLU A 275 -19.20 12.56 4.15
CA GLU A 275 -18.57 11.99 5.35
C GLU A 275 -17.04 11.97 5.24
N VAL A 276 -16.50 11.71 4.04
CA VAL A 276 -15.06 11.75 3.76
C VAL A 276 -14.54 13.18 3.91
N LEU A 277 -15.20 14.15 3.30
CA LEU A 277 -14.85 15.57 3.43
C LEU A 277 -14.88 16.04 4.89
N ALA A 278 -15.92 15.66 5.63
CA ALA A 278 -16.06 16.03 7.05
C ALA A 278 -14.90 15.50 7.90
N ALA A 279 -14.49 14.24 7.69
CA ALA A 279 -13.38 13.61 8.41
C ALA A 279 -12.04 14.29 8.07
N VAL A 280 -11.77 14.57 6.79
CA VAL A 280 -10.53 15.24 6.35
C VAL A 280 -10.48 16.69 6.86
N GLN A 281 -11.59 17.43 6.84
CA GLN A 281 -11.66 18.77 7.42
C GLN A 281 -11.47 18.75 8.95
N ALA A 282 -11.97 17.72 9.64
CA ALA A 282 -11.72 17.54 11.06
C ALA A 282 -10.22 17.28 11.34
N ALA A 283 -9.57 16.46 10.50
CA ALA A 283 -8.12 16.26 10.55
C ALA A 283 -7.37 17.57 10.33
N ALA A 284 -7.75 18.38 9.34
CA ALA A 284 -7.15 19.68 9.06
C ALA A 284 -7.18 20.60 10.28
N ARG A 285 -8.33 20.69 10.97
CA ARG A 285 -8.45 21.47 12.23
C ARG A 285 -7.51 20.98 13.33
N ARG A 286 -7.17 19.69 13.38
CA ARG A 286 -6.19 19.16 14.34
C ARG A 286 -4.77 19.57 14.00
N PHE A 287 -4.42 19.64 12.71
CA PHE A 287 -3.15 20.21 12.27
C PHE A 287 -3.04 21.69 12.68
N GLU A 288 -4.11 22.48 12.47
CA GLU A 288 -4.16 23.90 12.91
C GLU A 288 -4.02 24.04 14.43
N ALA A 289 -4.75 23.21 15.20
CA ALA A 289 -4.66 23.19 16.66
C ALA A 289 -3.26 22.83 17.16
N ALA A 290 -2.50 22.03 16.42
CA ALA A 290 -1.10 21.69 16.68
C ALA A 290 -0.11 22.76 16.17
N GLY A 291 -0.59 23.85 15.61
CA GLY A 291 0.21 25.01 15.17
C GLY A 291 0.65 25.01 13.72
N ALA A 292 0.11 24.14 12.86
CA ALA A 292 0.31 24.22 11.42
C ALA A 292 -0.53 25.34 10.80
N ILE A 293 -0.09 25.85 9.65
CA ILE A 293 -0.81 26.84 8.82
C ILE A 293 -1.48 26.05 7.68
N VAL A 294 -2.78 25.83 7.78
CA VAL A 294 -3.53 25.09 6.77
C VAL A 294 -4.23 26.04 5.81
N GLU A 295 -3.93 25.92 4.52
CA GLU A 295 -4.50 26.76 3.46
C GLU A 295 -5.27 25.93 2.45
N PRO A 296 -6.45 26.39 1.97
CA PRO A 296 -7.16 25.73 0.88
C PRO A 296 -6.29 25.67 -0.37
N MET A 297 -6.20 24.47 -0.97
CA MET A 297 -5.46 24.24 -2.21
C MET A 297 -6.45 24.04 -3.37
N ARG A 298 -6.19 24.70 -4.50
CA ARG A 298 -6.99 24.49 -5.72
C ARG A 298 -6.65 23.15 -6.38
N PRO A 299 -7.63 22.47 -6.98
CA PRO A 299 -7.35 21.27 -7.76
C PRO A 299 -6.39 21.58 -8.92
N PHE A 300 -5.52 20.64 -9.23
CA PHE A 300 -4.51 20.76 -10.27
C PHE A 300 -4.56 19.62 -11.30
N MET A 301 -5.32 18.57 -11.03
CA MET A 301 -5.64 17.54 -12.00
C MET A 301 -6.81 17.99 -12.89
N THR A 302 -6.90 17.38 -14.07
CA THR A 302 -8.04 17.53 -14.99
C THR A 302 -8.53 16.16 -15.45
N GLN A 303 -9.78 16.08 -15.92
CA GLN A 303 -10.32 14.82 -16.47
C GLN A 303 -9.46 14.34 -17.66
N THR A 304 -9.00 15.24 -18.53
CA THR A 304 -8.10 14.88 -19.66
C THR A 304 -6.82 14.19 -19.18
N MET A 305 -6.26 14.59 -18.04
CA MET A 305 -5.07 13.95 -17.47
C MET A 305 -5.41 12.53 -16.99
N LEU A 306 -6.52 12.34 -16.32
CA LEU A 306 -6.96 11.03 -15.83
C LEU A 306 -7.28 10.08 -16.99
N ASP A 307 -8.07 10.55 -17.95
CA ASP A 307 -8.45 9.78 -19.15
C ASP A 307 -7.22 9.36 -19.97
N GLY A 308 -6.25 10.26 -20.11
CA GLY A 308 -5.02 9.95 -20.85
C GLY A 308 -4.22 8.85 -20.20
N MET A 309 -4.04 8.88 -18.87
CA MET A 309 -3.38 7.79 -18.14
C MET A 309 -4.13 6.47 -18.30
N ASP A 310 -5.45 6.49 -18.17
CA ASP A 310 -6.29 5.32 -18.35
C ASP A 310 -6.18 4.75 -19.76
N HIS A 311 -6.28 5.56 -20.80
CA HIS A 311 -6.15 5.14 -22.19
C HIS A 311 -4.78 4.51 -22.48
N PHE A 312 -3.71 5.08 -21.95
CA PHE A 312 -2.39 4.47 -22.08
C PHE A 312 -2.31 3.11 -21.39
N TRP A 313 -2.83 2.96 -20.18
CA TRP A 313 -2.83 1.69 -19.46
C TRP A 313 -3.72 0.64 -20.12
N ARG A 314 -4.85 1.04 -20.72
CA ARG A 314 -5.69 0.15 -21.55
C ARG A 314 -4.88 -0.42 -22.72
N MET A 315 -4.19 0.45 -23.47
CA MET A 315 -3.41 0.01 -24.64
C MET A 315 -2.27 -0.91 -24.20
N ARG A 316 -1.53 -0.57 -23.14
CA ARG A 316 -0.50 -1.44 -22.58
C ARG A 316 -1.08 -2.82 -22.22
N SER A 317 -2.17 -2.85 -21.48
CA SER A 317 -2.79 -4.11 -21.04
C SER A 317 -3.33 -4.91 -22.23
N ARG A 318 -3.83 -4.24 -23.27
CA ARG A 318 -4.22 -4.89 -24.52
C ARG A 318 -3.04 -5.55 -25.23
N VAL A 319 -1.89 -4.87 -25.30
CA VAL A 319 -0.66 -5.44 -25.87
C VAL A 319 -0.23 -6.68 -25.09
N ASP A 320 -0.19 -6.59 -23.75
CA ASP A 320 0.18 -7.72 -22.89
C ASP A 320 -0.78 -8.91 -23.07
N MET A 321 -2.11 -8.66 -23.10
CA MET A 321 -3.12 -9.71 -23.28
C MET A 321 -3.15 -10.30 -24.69
N ASN A 322 -2.78 -9.54 -25.71
CA ASN A 322 -2.70 -10.06 -27.09
C ASN A 322 -1.49 -10.98 -27.29
N ALA A 323 -0.49 -10.94 -26.41
CA ALA A 323 0.62 -11.89 -26.39
C ALA A 323 0.25 -13.24 -25.74
N LEU A 324 -0.89 -13.33 -25.05
CA LEU A 324 -1.38 -14.56 -24.46
C LEU A 324 -2.02 -15.49 -25.52
N MET A 325 -1.95 -16.78 -25.26
CA MET A 325 -2.77 -17.73 -26.02
C MET A 325 -4.26 -17.44 -25.82
N PRO A 326 -5.13 -17.64 -26.82
CA PRO A 326 -6.57 -17.34 -26.70
C PRO A 326 -7.25 -17.99 -25.49
N ALA A 327 -6.86 -19.22 -25.15
CA ALA A 327 -7.38 -19.95 -24.00
C ALA A 327 -6.99 -19.28 -22.67
N ASP A 328 -5.76 -18.76 -22.56
CA ASP A 328 -5.29 -18.05 -21.36
C ASP A 328 -5.92 -16.66 -21.27
N LYS A 329 -6.00 -15.92 -22.38
CA LYS A 329 -6.70 -14.63 -22.44
C LYS A 329 -8.15 -14.75 -21.95
N ALA A 330 -8.84 -15.86 -22.27
CA ALA A 330 -10.20 -16.12 -21.83
C ALA A 330 -10.35 -16.28 -20.30
N ARG A 331 -9.26 -16.60 -19.60
CA ARG A 331 -9.23 -16.81 -18.13
C ARG A 331 -9.04 -15.51 -17.34
N VAL A 332 -8.62 -14.42 -17.98
CA VAL A 332 -8.55 -13.09 -17.35
C VAL A 332 -9.95 -12.62 -16.98
N LEU A 333 -10.09 -11.87 -15.88
CA LEU A 333 -11.38 -11.30 -15.48
C LEU A 333 -12.09 -10.60 -16.66
N PRO A 334 -13.38 -10.89 -16.91
CA PRO A 334 -14.12 -10.26 -18.02
C PRO A 334 -14.08 -8.73 -18.00
N TYR A 335 -14.16 -8.13 -16.81
CA TYR A 335 -14.04 -6.68 -16.63
C TYR A 335 -12.70 -6.12 -17.16
N ILE A 336 -11.58 -6.76 -16.82
CA ILE A 336 -10.24 -6.35 -17.26
C ILE A 336 -10.09 -6.54 -18.77
N ARG A 337 -10.66 -7.62 -19.34
CA ARG A 337 -10.66 -7.82 -20.80
C ARG A 337 -11.45 -6.72 -21.52
N ALA A 338 -12.66 -6.42 -21.03
CA ALA A 338 -13.49 -5.37 -21.63
C ALA A 338 -12.81 -4.00 -21.58
N TRP A 339 -12.16 -3.67 -20.44
CA TRP A 339 -11.38 -2.46 -20.28
C TRP A 339 -10.20 -2.39 -21.28
N ALA A 340 -9.39 -3.43 -21.39
CA ALA A 340 -8.25 -3.46 -22.30
C ALA A 340 -8.70 -3.45 -23.77
N ASP A 341 -9.74 -4.23 -24.11
CA ASP A 341 -10.25 -4.31 -25.48
C ASP A 341 -10.90 -2.99 -25.95
N SER A 342 -11.32 -2.09 -25.04
CA SER A 342 -11.80 -0.75 -25.38
C SER A 342 -10.71 0.16 -26.02
N ALA A 343 -9.42 -0.20 -25.89
CA ALA A 343 -8.32 0.45 -26.62
C ALA A 343 -8.24 0.04 -28.08
N THR A 344 -9.14 -0.83 -28.59
CA THR A 344 -9.15 -1.25 -30.00
C THR A 344 -9.39 -0.06 -30.90
N GLY A 345 -8.52 0.12 -31.91
CA GLY A 345 -8.62 1.22 -32.87
C GLY A 345 -7.88 2.50 -32.47
N MET A 346 -7.28 2.56 -31.29
CA MET A 346 -6.38 3.67 -30.96
C MET A 346 -5.15 3.63 -31.86
N ASP A 347 -4.90 4.72 -32.56
CA ASP A 347 -3.71 4.88 -33.39
C ASP A 347 -2.49 5.37 -32.57
N GLY A 348 -1.33 5.46 -33.22
CA GLY A 348 -0.10 5.89 -32.57
C GLY A 348 -0.16 7.31 -32.03
N GLU A 349 -0.90 8.23 -32.67
CA GLU A 349 -1.07 9.60 -32.19
C GLU A 349 -1.91 9.63 -30.90
N ALA A 350 -3.01 8.89 -30.85
CA ALA A 350 -3.85 8.75 -29.67
C ALA A 350 -3.06 8.17 -28.48
N VAL A 351 -2.25 7.14 -28.70
CA VAL A 351 -1.38 6.55 -27.66
C VAL A 351 -0.32 7.54 -27.21
N PHE A 352 0.31 8.29 -28.12
CA PHE A 352 1.31 9.30 -27.75
C PHE A 352 0.69 10.43 -26.92
N ARG A 353 -0.49 10.93 -27.31
CA ARG A 353 -1.23 11.95 -26.55
C ARG A 353 -1.60 11.45 -25.14
N ALA A 354 -2.06 10.20 -25.04
CA ALA A 354 -2.36 9.54 -23.79
C ALA A 354 -1.13 9.43 -22.88
N ALA A 355 -0.01 8.94 -23.40
CA ALA A 355 1.26 8.85 -22.68
C ALA A 355 1.79 10.23 -22.22
N SER A 356 1.58 11.27 -23.03
CA SER A 356 2.01 12.64 -22.69
C SER A 356 1.33 13.19 -21.44
N GLN A 357 0.15 12.65 -21.03
CA GLN A 357 -0.54 13.09 -19.82
C GLN A 357 0.23 12.70 -18.55
N PHE A 358 1.05 11.67 -18.54
CA PHE A 358 1.93 11.35 -17.40
C PHE A 358 2.87 12.52 -17.06
N HIS A 359 3.43 13.15 -18.12
CA HIS A 359 4.28 14.34 -17.93
C HIS A 359 3.46 15.57 -17.49
N ALA A 360 2.29 15.78 -18.08
CA ALA A 360 1.40 16.89 -17.69
C ALA A 360 1.01 16.80 -16.21
N VAL A 361 0.64 15.61 -15.71
CA VAL A 361 0.34 15.36 -14.29
C VAL A 361 1.56 15.66 -13.41
N ARG A 362 2.77 15.19 -13.80
CA ARG A 362 4.01 15.45 -13.07
C ARG A 362 4.25 16.96 -12.90
N VAL A 363 4.20 17.70 -13.99
CA VAL A 363 4.43 19.16 -13.97
C VAL A 363 3.40 19.87 -13.12
N ALA A 364 2.11 19.54 -13.30
CA ALA A 364 1.02 20.14 -12.53
C ALA A 364 1.16 19.87 -11.02
N SER A 365 1.43 18.62 -10.64
CA SER A 365 1.60 18.22 -9.23
C SER A 365 2.76 18.92 -8.56
N VAL A 366 3.94 18.89 -9.17
CA VAL A 366 5.15 19.51 -8.62
C VAL A 366 4.94 21.03 -8.45
N LYS A 367 4.37 21.70 -9.47
CA LYS A 367 4.10 23.14 -9.41
C LYS A 367 3.09 23.48 -8.33
N ALA A 368 2.00 22.72 -8.22
CA ALA A 368 0.94 23.00 -7.25
C ALA A 368 1.39 22.75 -5.80
N CYS A 369 2.22 21.71 -5.57
CA CYS A 369 2.72 21.38 -4.23
C CYS A 369 3.90 22.26 -3.78
N ALA A 370 4.64 22.90 -4.69
CA ALA A 370 5.90 23.62 -4.39
C ALA A 370 5.77 24.74 -3.35
N VAL A 371 4.57 25.30 -3.14
CA VAL A 371 4.32 26.40 -2.20
C VAL A 371 3.94 25.93 -0.80
N TYR A 372 3.83 24.63 -0.59
CA TYR A 372 3.49 23.99 0.68
C TYR A 372 4.62 23.07 1.14
N ASP A 373 4.78 22.90 2.45
CA ASP A 373 5.68 21.88 2.99
C ASP A 373 5.07 20.48 2.75
N TYR A 374 3.76 20.36 3.01
CA TYR A 374 2.98 19.13 2.78
C TYR A 374 1.60 19.45 2.22
N VAL A 375 0.98 18.44 1.61
CA VAL A 375 -0.41 18.52 1.16
C VAL A 375 -1.21 17.41 1.84
N ILE A 376 -2.38 17.76 2.38
CA ILE A 376 -3.34 16.79 2.92
C ILE A 376 -4.60 16.76 2.06
N SER A 377 -5.15 15.57 1.90
CA SER A 377 -6.36 15.33 1.08
C SER A 377 -7.10 14.08 1.56
N PRO A 378 -8.33 13.81 1.09
CA PRO A 378 -8.84 12.45 1.08
C PRO A 378 -7.84 11.48 0.44
N THR A 379 -7.74 10.24 0.93
CA THR A 379 -7.04 9.18 0.20
C THR A 379 -7.88 8.66 -0.94
N ALA A 380 -9.19 8.49 -0.71
CA ALA A 380 -10.18 8.10 -1.70
C ALA A 380 -11.42 8.99 -1.56
N PRO A 381 -12.19 9.23 -2.64
CA PRO A 381 -13.40 10.07 -2.58
C PRO A 381 -14.58 9.41 -1.86
N MET A 382 -14.53 8.08 -1.62
CA MET A 382 -15.59 7.33 -0.95
C MET A 382 -15.01 6.31 0.05
N PRO A 383 -15.82 5.79 0.99
CA PRO A 383 -15.46 4.64 1.80
C PRO A 383 -15.41 3.35 0.98
N ALA A 384 -15.04 2.23 1.63
CA ALA A 384 -14.97 0.92 0.98
C ALA A 384 -16.32 0.53 0.35
N PHE A 385 -16.27 0.14 -0.94
CA PHE A 385 -17.43 -0.29 -1.73
C PHE A 385 -17.66 -1.81 -1.62
N PRO A 386 -18.77 -2.37 -2.17
CA PRO A 386 -19.02 -3.82 -2.12
C PRO A 386 -17.88 -4.66 -2.69
N ALA A 387 -17.54 -5.77 -2.02
CA ALA A 387 -16.39 -6.60 -2.33
C ALA A 387 -16.44 -7.24 -3.73
N GLU A 388 -17.64 -7.54 -4.20
CA GLU A 388 -17.91 -8.19 -5.49
C GLU A 388 -17.72 -7.26 -6.70
N LEU A 389 -17.57 -5.95 -6.46
CA LEU A 389 -17.38 -4.97 -7.54
C LEU A 389 -15.90 -4.82 -7.89
N PRO A 390 -15.55 -4.73 -9.17
CA PRO A 390 -14.18 -4.51 -9.63
C PRO A 390 -13.69 -3.08 -9.37
N SER A 391 -14.58 -2.10 -9.38
CA SER A 391 -14.32 -0.68 -9.13
C SER A 391 -15.54 -0.02 -8.52
N PRO A 392 -15.43 1.19 -7.95
CA PRO A 392 -16.58 1.92 -7.43
C PRO A 392 -17.65 2.21 -8.47
N THR A 393 -17.27 2.45 -9.71
CA THR A 393 -18.21 2.72 -10.83
C THR A 393 -18.83 1.45 -11.40
N ASN A 394 -18.20 0.30 -11.20
CA ASN A 394 -18.54 -0.96 -11.84
C ASN A 394 -18.65 -0.86 -13.39
N ASP A 395 -17.97 0.12 -13.98
CA ASP A 395 -17.95 0.38 -15.42
C ASP A 395 -16.53 0.24 -15.95
N PRO A 396 -16.23 -0.70 -16.87
CA PRO A 396 -14.90 -0.87 -17.46
C PRO A 396 -14.48 0.30 -18.35
N LEU A 397 -15.39 1.20 -18.73
CA LEU A 397 -15.05 2.43 -19.45
C LEU A 397 -14.62 3.57 -18.51
N HIS A 398 -14.95 3.48 -17.22
CA HIS A 398 -14.66 4.47 -16.19
C HIS A 398 -14.09 3.84 -14.91
N PRO A 399 -13.04 2.97 -14.99
CA PRO A 399 -12.59 2.15 -13.85
C PRO A 399 -11.78 2.93 -12.82
N LEU A 400 -11.21 4.09 -13.21
CA LEU A 400 -10.19 4.81 -12.43
C LEU A 400 -10.68 6.15 -11.86
N GLU A 401 -11.99 6.45 -11.91
CA GLU A 401 -12.56 7.71 -11.45
C GLU A 401 -12.32 8.02 -9.96
N HIS A 402 -11.90 7.05 -9.17
CA HIS A 402 -11.65 7.19 -7.73
C HIS A 402 -10.18 7.47 -7.36
N ILE A 403 -9.23 7.45 -8.33
CA ILE A 403 -7.79 7.59 -8.03
C ILE A 403 -7.27 9.01 -8.14
N GLY A 404 -8.14 10.00 -8.42
CA GLY A 404 -7.75 11.39 -8.68
C GLY A 404 -6.91 12.03 -7.57
N PHE A 405 -7.10 11.64 -6.30
CA PHE A 405 -6.29 12.12 -5.18
C PHE A 405 -4.93 11.41 -5.07
N THR A 406 -4.80 10.17 -5.52
CA THR A 406 -3.60 9.35 -5.28
C THR A 406 -2.62 9.32 -6.45
N VAL A 407 -3.13 9.17 -7.68
CA VAL A 407 -2.29 8.99 -8.88
C VAL A 407 -1.30 10.15 -9.15
N PRO A 408 -1.60 11.42 -8.82
CA PRO A 408 -0.66 12.52 -9.05
C PRO A 408 0.71 12.28 -8.42
N TYR A 409 0.72 11.72 -7.20
CA TYR A 409 1.96 11.47 -6.45
C TYR A 409 2.77 10.25 -6.94
N ASN A 410 2.17 9.41 -7.79
CA ASN A 410 2.94 8.41 -8.54
C ASN A 410 3.68 9.06 -9.71
N MET A 411 2.97 9.89 -10.47
CA MET A 411 3.53 10.52 -11.68
C MET A 411 4.55 11.60 -11.35
N SER A 412 4.33 12.35 -10.26
CA SER A 412 5.28 13.36 -9.76
C SER A 412 6.44 12.76 -8.95
N GLU A 413 6.40 11.46 -8.66
CA GLU A 413 7.42 10.74 -7.88
C GLU A 413 7.52 11.16 -6.41
N GLN A 414 6.60 12.02 -5.93
CA GLN A 414 6.55 12.51 -4.56
C GLN A 414 6.13 11.41 -3.58
N PRO A 415 6.68 11.36 -2.35
CA PRO A 415 6.22 10.46 -1.32
C PRO A 415 4.82 10.87 -0.85
N ALA A 416 3.98 9.87 -0.56
CA ALA A 416 2.65 10.11 0.01
C ALA A 416 2.24 8.94 0.92
N ALA A 417 1.72 9.26 2.10
CA ALA A 417 1.20 8.30 3.05
C ALA A 417 -0.33 8.34 3.09
N SER A 418 -0.94 7.24 3.55
CA SER A 418 -2.34 7.20 3.97
C SER A 418 -2.43 6.76 5.42
N ILE A 419 -3.25 7.45 6.21
CA ILE A 419 -3.47 7.15 7.63
C ILE A 419 -4.95 7.36 7.97
N ASN A 420 -5.51 6.54 8.88
CA ASN A 420 -6.89 6.71 9.30
C ASN A 420 -7.09 8.06 10.00
N CYS A 421 -8.11 8.83 9.58
CA CYS A 421 -8.50 10.10 10.18
C CYS A 421 -9.92 10.09 10.75
N GLY A 422 -10.66 8.99 10.63
CA GLY A 422 -12.03 8.89 11.14
C GLY A 422 -12.76 7.68 10.58
N TYR A 423 -14.04 7.66 10.81
CA TYR A 423 -14.93 6.58 10.39
C TYR A 423 -16.25 7.17 9.87
N THR A 424 -16.87 6.47 8.92
CA THR A 424 -18.23 6.77 8.48
C THR A 424 -19.23 6.48 9.59
N SER A 425 -20.48 6.93 9.42
CA SER A 425 -21.60 6.57 10.31
C SER A 425 -21.81 5.04 10.39
N ALA A 426 -21.51 4.31 9.30
CA ALA A 426 -21.50 2.85 9.26
C ALA A 426 -20.26 2.19 9.93
N GLY A 427 -19.28 2.98 10.35
CA GLY A 427 -18.07 2.49 11.02
C GLY A 427 -16.92 2.08 10.11
N LEU A 428 -17.00 2.35 8.83
CA LEU A 428 -15.92 2.10 7.88
C LEU A 428 -14.82 3.16 8.01
N PRO A 429 -13.53 2.78 7.95
CA PRO A 429 -12.43 3.73 8.03
C PRO A 429 -12.40 4.75 6.89
N ILE A 430 -11.90 5.95 7.18
CA ILE A 430 -11.64 7.03 6.23
C ILE A 430 -10.15 7.39 6.29
N GLY A 431 -9.47 7.36 5.13
CA GLY A 431 -8.07 7.68 5.01
C GLY A 431 -7.79 9.15 4.71
N LEU A 432 -6.88 9.75 5.47
CA LEU A 432 -6.20 11.01 5.16
C LEU A 432 -4.92 10.70 4.38
N GLN A 433 -4.73 11.32 3.24
CA GLN A 433 -3.46 11.29 2.53
C GLN A 433 -2.58 12.47 2.98
N ILE A 434 -1.29 12.21 3.19
CA ILE A 434 -0.26 13.21 3.49
C ILE A 434 0.82 13.05 2.44
N ALA A 435 1.00 14.06 1.59
CA ALA A 435 2.02 14.08 0.53
C ALA A 435 3.10 15.12 0.83
N GLY A 436 4.35 14.76 0.59
CA GLY A 436 5.52 15.61 0.77
C GLY A 436 6.18 16.02 -0.55
N GLN A 437 7.27 16.78 -0.45
CA GLN A 437 8.13 17.08 -1.58
C GLN A 437 8.91 15.84 -2.02
N ARG A 438 9.40 15.80 -3.28
CA ARG A 438 10.22 14.67 -3.76
C ARG A 438 11.40 14.43 -2.83
N PHE A 439 11.63 13.17 -2.48
CA PHE A 439 12.72 12.68 -1.62
C PHE A 439 12.56 12.96 -0.12
N ASP A 440 11.48 13.64 0.31
CA ASP A 440 11.18 13.89 1.72
C ASP A 440 10.35 12.75 2.34
N ASP A 441 10.81 11.51 2.15
CA ASP A 441 10.16 10.31 2.68
C ASP A 441 10.11 10.31 4.22
N LEU A 442 11.20 10.73 4.86
CA LEU A 442 11.27 10.83 6.33
C LEU A 442 10.34 11.92 6.87
N GLY A 443 10.27 13.09 6.21
CA GLY A 443 9.38 14.15 6.62
C GLY A 443 7.91 13.74 6.54
N VAL A 444 7.51 12.97 5.52
CA VAL A 444 6.15 12.41 5.44
C VAL A 444 5.88 11.47 6.63
N LEU A 445 6.83 10.61 7.02
CA LEU A 445 6.70 9.76 8.22
C LEU A 445 6.60 10.60 9.50
N GLN A 446 7.38 11.67 9.63
CA GLN A 446 7.35 12.57 10.80
C GLN A 446 6.00 13.25 10.94
N VAL A 447 5.45 13.79 9.84
CA VAL A 447 4.13 14.44 9.83
C VAL A 447 3.02 13.42 10.09
N ALA A 448 3.10 12.23 9.50
CA ALA A 448 2.14 11.15 9.75
C ALA A 448 2.20 10.69 11.21
N ARG A 449 3.39 10.59 11.81
CA ARG A 449 3.55 10.24 13.24
C ARG A 449 2.99 11.33 14.15
N ALA A 450 3.26 12.57 13.86
CA ALA A 450 2.69 13.70 14.61
C ALA A 450 1.16 13.68 14.55
N PHE A 451 0.57 13.42 13.37
CA PHE A 451 -0.88 13.26 13.22
C PHE A 451 -1.40 12.01 13.96
N GLU A 452 -0.69 10.89 13.92
CA GLU A 452 -1.05 9.66 14.67
C GLU A 452 -1.21 9.94 16.17
N LEU A 453 -0.42 10.86 16.74
CA LEU A 453 -0.47 11.24 18.16
C LEU A 453 -1.62 12.20 18.51
N ILE A 454 -2.08 13.02 17.55
CA ILE A 454 -3.12 14.03 17.79
C ILE A 454 -4.49 13.68 17.23
N ARG A 455 -4.60 12.63 16.40
CA ARG A 455 -5.89 12.18 15.87
C ARG A 455 -6.79 11.61 16.96
N ASP A 456 -8.09 11.50 16.68
CA ASP A 456 -9.03 10.92 17.60
C ASP A 456 -8.67 9.48 18.00
N VAL A 457 -9.17 9.05 19.17
CA VAL A 457 -9.03 7.67 19.62
C VAL A 457 -9.61 6.73 18.56
N GLN A 458 -8.79 5.76 18.18
CA GLN A 458 -9.17 4.81 17.14
C GLN A 458 -10.08 3.72 17.70
N ARG A 459 -10.98 3.20 16.87
CA ARG A 459 -11.77 2.01 17.20
C ARG A 459 -10.83 0.82 17.42
N PRO A 460 -11.21 -0.14 18.29
CA PRO A 460 -10.49 -1.42 18.38
C PRO A 460 -10.39 -2.10 17.00
N TRP A 461 -9.28 -2.76 16.76
CA TRP A 461 -9.10 -3.52 15.53
C TRP A 461 -10.13 -4.65 15.43
N PRO A 462 -10.60 -4.98 14.21
CA PRO A 462 -11.52 -6.08 13.99
C PRO A 462 -11.00 -7.39 14.59
N GLN A 463 -11.92 -8.21 15.08
CA GLN A 463 -11.62 -9.55 15.58
C GLN A 463 -12.22 -10.60 14.63
N PRO A 464 -11.60 -11.79 14.49
CA PRO A 464 -12.16 -12.84 13.66
C PRO A 464 -13.57 -13.17 14.11
N PRO A 465 -14.50 -13.43 13.16
CA PRO A 465 -15.82 -13.94 13.50
C PRO A 465 -15.70 -15.16 14.44
N GLY A 466 -16.64 -15.28 15.36
CA GLY A 466 -16.70 -16.48 16.21
C GLY A 466 -16.86 -17.76 15.39
N PRO A 467 -16.49 -18.91 15.94
CA PRO A 467 -16.65 -20.21 15.27
C PRO A 467 -18.10 -20.54 14.98
#